data_b9a81d25ec2508aafcc6a1b360e08a0e
#
_entry.id   b9a81d25ec2508aafcc6a1b360e08a0e
#
_cell.length_a   1.000
_cell.length_b   1.000
_cell.length_c   1.000
_cell.angle_alpha   90.00
_cell.angle_beta   90.00
_cell.angle_gamma   90.00
#
_symmetry.space_group_name_H-M   'P 1'
#
loop_
_entity.id
_entity.type
_entity.pdbx_description
1 polymer ?
#
loop_
_entity_poly.entity_id
_entity_poly.type
_entity_poly.pdbx_seq_one_letter_code
_entity_poly.pdbx_strand_id
1 'polypeptide(L)'
;NMLTLLFDMNKLWEEYIYRILQKHKPVGFSVNFQNSDKFWEHKTIRPDIVITNDNNENFVIDTKWKIIDVKKPSDDDLKQMFTYNLHWEAEKSMLLYPKVNQEDTKFGKFHYNGLEKKCKLGFVEILDNAVLIDASIISKSIFKKLI
;
A
#
# COMPACT_ATOMS: atom_id res chain seq x y z
N ASN A 1 -1.55 -25.29 9.16
CA ASN A 1 -2.38 -24.70 10.22
C ASN A 1 -2.84 -23.31 9.81
N MET A 2 -3.69 -22.70 10.61
CA MET A 2 -4.27 -21.37 10.34
C MET A 2 -3.23 -20.25 10.19
N LEU A 3 -2.19 -20.25 11.00
CA LEU A 3 -1.13 -19.24 10.93
C LEU A 3 -0.35 -19.33 9.63
N THR A 4 -0.02 -20.53 9.20
CA THR A 4 0.69 -20.76 7.94
C THR A 4 -0.17 -20.29 6.75
N LEU A 5 -1.47 -20.60 6.78
CA LEU A 5 -2.39 -20.18 5.72
C LEU A 5 -2.51 -18.66 5.65
N LEU A 6 -2.63 -17.97 6.79
CA LEU A 6 -2.70 -16.51 6.84
C LEU A 6 -1.42 -15.88 6.32
N PHE A 7 -0.26 -16.43 6.66
CA PHE A 7 1.03 -15.94 6.19
C PHE A 7 1.12 -16.06 4.67
N ASP A 8 0.72 -17.21 4.11
CA ASP A 8 0.73 -17.42 2.67
C ASP A 8 -0.23 -16.47 1.94
N MET A 9 -1.38 -16.18 2.53
CA MET A 9 -2.35 -15.24 1.95
C MET A 9 -1.83 -13.81 1.93
N ASN A 10 -1.10 -13.36 2.97
CA ASN A 10 -0.47 -12.05 2.97
C ASN A 10 0.54 -11.93 1.81
N LYS A 11 1.37 -12.94 1.64
CA LYS A 11 2.37 -12.96 0.58
C LYS A 11 1.73 -13.01 -0.80
N LEU A 12 0.68 -13.81 -0.95
CA LEU A 12 -0.06 -13.93 -2.21
C LEU A 12 -0.72 -12.61 -2.58
N TRP A 13 -1.33 -11.93 -1.60
CA TRP A 13 -1.96 -10.62 -1.78
C TRP A 13 -0.96 -9.57 -2.24
N GLU A 14 0.19 -9.48 -1.55
CA GLU A 14 1.29 -8.58 -1.89
C GLU A 14 1.76 -8.80 -3.33
N GLU A 15 2.04 -10.04 -3.71
CA GLU A 15 2.53 -10.38 -5.04
C GLU A 15 1.48 -10.10 -6.12
N TYR A 16 0.22 -10.42 -5.85
CA TYR A 16 -0.88 -10.16 -6.77
C TYR A 16 -1.01 -8.66 -7.07
N ILE A 17 -1.04 -7.83 -6.02
CA ILE A 17 -1.15 -6.37 -6.19
C ILE A 17 0.04 -5.82 -6.95
N TYR A 18 1.26 -6.24 -6.61
CA TYR A 18 2.45 -5.80 -7.33
C TYR A 18 2.35 -6.12 -8.83
N ARG A 19 1.99 -7.36 -9.16
CA ARG A 19 1.92 -7.80 -10.55
C ARG A 19 0.90 -7.02 -11.38
N ILE A 20 -0.29 -6.77 -10.84
CA ILE A 20 -1.30 -6.00 -11.57
C ILE A 20 -0.90 -4.55 -11.74
N LEU A 21 -0.28 -3.93 -10.74
CA LEU A 21 0.21 -2.57 -10.84
C LEU A 21 1.34 -2.45 -11.87
N GLN A 22 2.28 -3.39 -11.85
CA GLN A 22 3.38 -3.40 -12.80
C GLN A 22 2.91 -3.56 -14.24
N LYS A 23 1.95 -4.43 -14.46
CA LYS A 23 1.42 -4.71 -15.81
C LYS A 23 0.55 -3.58 -16.34
N HIS A 24 -0.24 -2.94 -15.49
CA HIS A 24 -1.27 -1.98 -15.89
C HIS A 24 -0.98 -0.55 -15.42
N LYS A 25 0.27 -0.25 -15.12
CA LYS A 25 0.65 1.10 -14.69
C LYS A 25 0.38 2.12 -15.79
N PRO A 26 -0.08 3.34 -15.43
CA PRO A 26 -0.20 4.41 -16.41
C PRO A 26 1.17 4.84 -16.95
N VAL A 27 1.18 5.49 -18.10
CA VAL A 27 2.39 6.11 -18.67
C VAL A 27 2.93 7.14 -17.67
N GLY A 28 4.24 7.17 -17.49
CA GLY A 28 4.89 8.09 -16.57
C GLY A 28 5.06 7.57 -15.14
N PHE A 29 4.63 6.33 -14.87
CA PHE A 29 4.81 5.71 -13.56
C PHE A 29 5.72 4.50 -13.65
N SER A 30 6.55 4.33 -12.64
CA SER A 30 7.29 3.09 -12.40
C SER A 30 6.80 2.44 -11.10
N VAL A 31 6.84 1.12 -11.05
CA VAL A 31 6.40 0.34 -9.89
C VAL A 31 7.56 -0.56 -9.47
N ASN A 32 8.03 -0.38 -8.25
CA ASN A 32 9.14 -1.14 -7.68
C ASN A 32 8.64 -2.00 -6.53
N PHE A 33 9.14 -3.23 -6.49
CA PHE A 33 8.71 -4.24 -5.53
C PHE A 33 9.82 -4.51 -4.53
N GLN A 34 9.48 -4.45 -3.26
CA GLN A 34 10.37 -4.83 -2.16
C GLN A 34 11.73 -4.11 -2.16
N ASN A 35 11.73 -2.82 -2.45
CA ASN A 35 12.91 -2.00 -2.26
C ASN A 35 13.27 -1.96 -0.78
N SER A 36 14.53 -2.23 -0.44
CA SER A 36 14.98 -2.17 0.95
C SER A 36 15.96 -1.03 1.16
N ASP A 37 15.97 -0.51 2.37
CA ASP A 37 16.92 0.52 2.79
C ASP A 37 17.41 0.18 4.20
N LYS A 38 18.62 0.62 4.53
CA LYS A 38 19.18 0.42 5.87
C LYS A 38 18.41 1.27 6.85
N PHE A 39 18.03 0.69 7.97
CA PHE A 39 17.25 1.36 8.99
C PHE A 39 18.01 1.55 10.30
N TRP A 40 18.61 0.48 10.80
CA TRP A 40 19.40 0.51 12.03
C TRP A 40 20.51 -0.50 11.96
N GLU A 41 21.76 -0.03 11.99
CA GLU A 41 22.94 -0.88 11.82
C GLU A 41 22.84 -1.71 10.53
N HIS A 42 22.75 -3.03 10.63
CA HIS A 42 22.59 -3.93 9.48
C HIS A 42 21.14 -4.28 9.18
N LYS A 43 20.20 -3.79 10.00
CA LYS A 43 18.77 -4.05 9.79
C LYS A 43 18.23 -3.16 8.70
N THR A 44 17.39 -3.74 7.85
CA THR A 44 16.74 -3.03 6.75
C THR A 44 15.25 -2.91 6.99
N ILE A 45 14.65 -1.92 6.34
CA ILE A 45 13.21 -1.80 6.19
C ILE A 45 12.86 -1.94 4.71
N ARG A 46 11.67 -2.46 4.43
CA ARG A 46 11.27 -2.78 3.08
C ARG A 46 9.76 -2.63 2.93
N PRO A 47 9.27 -1.56 2.28
CA PRO A 47 7.87 -1.47 1.91
C PRO A 47 7.55 -2.49 0.81
N ASP A 48 6.29 -2.87 0.71
CA ASP A 48 5.88 -3.82 -0.30
C ASP A 48 6.05 -3.24 -1.70
N ILE A 49 5.55 -2.02 -1.93
CA ILE A 49 5.54 -1.40 -3.25
C ILE A 49 5.88 0.07 -3.13
N VAL A 50 6.76 0.55 -4.02
CA VAL A 50 7.05 1.97 -4.20
C VAL A 50 6.70 2.35 -5.64
N ILE A 51 5.82 3.34 -5.79
CA ILE A 51 5.42 3.89 -7.07
C ILE A 51 6.09 5.26 -7.23
N THR A 52 6.70 5.49 -8.38
CA THR A 52 7.35 6.77 -8.69
C THR A 52 6.76 7.34 -9.99
N ASN A 53 6.41 8.63 -9.99
CA ASN A 53 5.92 9.31 -11.19
C ASN A 53 7.08 10.02 -11.92
N ASP A 54 6.77 10.68 -13.04
CA ASP A 54 7.78 11.39 -13.87
C ASP A 54 8.41 12.58 -13.15
N ASN A 55 7.76 13.11 -12.11
CA ASN A 55 8.33 14.21 -11.31
C ASN A 55 9.21 13.68 -10.18
N ASN A 56 9.52 12.40 -10.18
CA ASN A 56 10.28 11.71 -9.12
C ASN A 56 9.59 11.76 -7.75
N GLU A 57 8.28 11.90 -7.73
CA GLU A 57 7.51 11.79 -6.49
C GLU A 57 7.25 10.32 -6.20
N ASN A 58 7.52 9.91 -4.98
CA ASN A 58 7.33 8.55 -4.50
C ASN A 58 6.01 8.41 -3.74
N PHE A 59 5.38 7.26 -3.93
CA PHE A 59 4.20 6.82 -3.18
C PHE A 59 4.47 5.45 -2.64
N VAL A 60 4.22 5.21 -1.37
CA VAL A 60 4.46 3.90 -0.76
C VAL A 60 3.13 3.20 -0.50
N ILE A 61 3.04 1.96 -0.93
CA ILE A 61 1.90 1.07 -0.63
C ILE A 61 2.40 -0.10 0.19
N ASP A 62 1.74 -0.37 1.30
CA ASP A 62 1.94 -1.58 2.07
C ASP A 62 0.64 -2.38 2.05
N THR A 63 0.72 -3.64 1.65
CA THR A 63 -0.45 -4.49 1.49
C THR A 63 -0.69 -5.30 2.76
N LYS A 64 -1.95 -5.41 3.17
CA LYS A 64 -2.34 -6.16 4.35
C LYS A 64 -3.53 -7.04 4.01
N TRP A 65 -3.40 -8.34 4.25
CA TRP A 65 -4.51 -9.29 4.09
C TRP A 65 -5.19 -9.46 5.45
N LYS A 66 -6.09 -8.55 5.76
CA LYS A 66 -6.90 -8.63 6.98
C LYS A 66 -8.14 -7.74 6.87
N ILE A 67 -9.14 -8.04 7.66
CA ILE A 67 -10.34 -7.20 7.83
C ILE A 67 -10.09 -6.29 9.01
N ILE A 68 -10.26 -4.98 8.80
CA ILE A 68 -10.02 -3.99 9.86
C ILE A 68 -11.24 -3.10 10.06
N ASP A 69 -11.31 -2.49 11.25
CA ASP A 69 -12.19 -1.38 11.53
C ASP A 69 -11.45 -0.07 11.15
N VAL A 70 -12.00 0.67 10.19
CA VAL A 70 -11.38 1.93 9.72
C VAL A 70 -11.26 2.98 10.82
N LYS A 71 -12.04 2.87 11.89
CA LYS A 71 -11.99 3.79 13.03
C LYS A 71 -10.83 3.46 13.98
N LYS A 72 -10.24 2.28 13.85
CA LYS A 72 -9.19 1.78 14.75
C LYS A 72 -8.05 1.16 13.93
N PRO A 73 -7.35 1.94 13.10
CA PRO A 73 -6.17 1.40 12.41
C PRO A 73 -5.09 1.03 13.42
N SER A 74 -4.23 0.09 13.06
CA SER A 74 -3.13 -0.35 13.92
C SER A 74 -2.11 0.78 14.09
N ASP A 75 -1.76 1.09 15.34
CA ASP A 75 -0.71 2.06 15.63
C ASP A 75 0.63 1.62 15.02
N ASP A 76 0.95 0.33 15.11
CA ASP A 76 2.19 -0.19 14.56
C ASP A 76 2.24 -0.06 13.04
N ASP A 77 1.14 -0.33 12.36
CA ASP A 77 1.05 -0.15 10.90
C ASP A 77 1.22 1.32 10.52
N LEU A 78 0.60 2.24 11.25
CA LEU A 78 0.74 3.68 11.00
C LEU A 78 2.17 4.17 11.25
N LYS A 79 2.81 3.71 12.32
CA LYS A 79 4.22 4.03 12.61
C LYS A 79 5.14 3.50 11.51
N GLN A 80 4.88 2.31 11.02
CA GLN A 80 5.61 1.73 9.90
C GLN A 80 5.46 2.60 8.65
N MET A 81 4.25 3.02 8.34
CA MET A 81 3.99 3.87 7.16
C MET A 81 4.65 5.24 7.29
N PHE A 82 4.65 5.82 8.48
CA PHE A 82 5.37 7.08 8.73
C PHE A 82 6.87 6.92 8.46
N THR A 83 7.45 5.82 8.93
CA THR A 83 8.86 5.50 8.67
C THR A 83 9.13 5.38 7.17
N TYR A 84 8.26 4.73 6.42
CA TYR A 84 8.38 4.61 4.97
C TYR A 84 8.25 5.95 4.26
N ASN A 85 7.28 6.78 4.68
CA ASN A 85 7.15 8.14 4.15
C ASN A 85 8.45 8.93 4.28
N LEU A 86 9.13 8.79 5.42
CA LEU A 86 10.40 9.48 5.66
C LEU A 86 11.53 8.92 4.80
N HIS A 87 11.74 7.60 4.82
CA HIS A 87 12.87 6.97 4.14
C HIS A 87 12.79 7.05 2.61
N TRP A 88 11.61 6.98 2.04
CA TRP A 88 11.42 7.08 0.59
C TRP A 88 11.03 8.48 0.15
N GLU A 89 11.09 9.46 1.04
CA GLU A 89 10.72 10.86 0.77
C GLU A 89 9.36 10.98 0.10
N ALA A 90 8.43 10.10 0.51
CA ALA A 90 7.07 10.08 -0.01
C ALA A 90 6.18 11.00 0.82
N GLU A 91 5.43 11.88 0.16
CA GLU A 91 4.41 12.67 0.84
C GLU A 91 3.21 11.80 1.21
N LYS A 92 2.84 10.90 0.31
CA LYS A 92 1.64 10.05 0.45
C LYS A 92 2.00 8.58 0.52
N SER A 93 1.32 7.88 1.42
CA SER A 93 1.39 6.42 1.51
C SER A 93 0.00 5.84 1.73
N MET A 94 -0.13 4.54 1.52
CA MET A 94 -1.41 3.85 1.65
C MET A 94 -1.22 2.45 2.21
N LEU A 95 -2.01 2.11 3.21
CA LEU A 95 -2.24 0.73 3.63
C LEU A 95 -3.38 0.17 2.78
N LEU A 96 -3.13 -0.91 2.06
CA LEU A 96 -4.06 -1.46 1.08
C LEU A 96 -4.59 -2.81 1.53
N TYR A 97 -5.92 -2.88 1.71
CA TYR A 97 -6.63 -4.04 2.21
C TYR A 97 -7.61 -4.59 1.15
N PRO A 98 -7.94 -5.87 1.19
CA PRO A 98 -9.09 -6.36 0.43
C PRO A 98 -10.37 -5.75 1.00
N LYS A 99 -11.26 -5.33 0.12
CA LYS A 99 -12.54 -4.71 0.51
C LYS A 99 -13.55 -5.81 0.86
N VAL A 100 -14.19 -5.65 2.02
CA VAL A 100 -15.36 -6.45 2.40
C VAL A 100 -16.59 -5.55 2.41
N ASN A 101 -16.60 -4.50 3.24
CA ASN A 101 -17.68 -3.52 3.30
C ASN A 101 -17.15 -2.13 3.71
N GLN A 102 -15.84 -1.95 3.69
CA GLN A 102 -15.22 -0.69 4.11
C GLN A 102 -15.14 0.29 2.94
N GLU A 103 -15.05 1.57 3.28
CA GLU A 103 -14.77 2.64 2.34
C GLU A 103 -13.38 3.20 2.58
N ASP A 104 -12.74 3.70 1.51
CA ASP A 104 -11.45 4.37 1.63
C ASP A 104 -11.54 5.55 2.59
N THR A 105 -10.51 5.72 3.41
CA THR A 105 -10.38 6.94 4.20
C THR A 105 -9.85 8.07 3.35
N LYS A 106 -9.95 9.29 3.85
CA LYS A 106 -9.16 10.41 3.34
C LYS A 106 -7.70 10.22 3.79
N PHE A 107 -6.79 10.95 3.16
CA PHE A 107 -5.41 11.00 3.65
C PHE A 107 -5.38 11.67 5.01
N GLY A 108 -4.92 10.93 6.02
CA GLY A 108 -4.68 11.45 7.36
C GLY A 108 -3.25 11.97 7.47
N LYS A 109 -3.07 13.13 8.08
CA LYS A 109 -1.76 13.74 8.27
C LYS A 109 -1.06 13.18 9.51
N PHE A 110 0.22 12.90 9.38
CA PHE A 110 1.08 12.67 10.53
C PHE A 110 1.50 14.02 11.14
N HIS A 111 1.39 14.15 12.45
CA HIS A 111 1.75 15.37 13.17
C HIS A 111 3.21 15.29 13.62
N TYR A 112 4.11 15.92 12.87
CA TYR A 112 5.53 15.94 13.20
C TYR A 112 6.22 17.14 12.58
N ASN A 113 6.50 18.16 13.38
CA ASN A 113 7.39 19.31 13.06
C ASN A 113 7.19 19.92 11.65
N GLY A 114 5.94 20.06 11.22
CA GLY A 114 5.63 20.68 9.93
C GLY A 114 5.92 19.81 8.70
N LEU A 115 6.29 18.54 8.87
CA LEU A 115 6.44 17.63 7.74
C LEU A 115 5.10 17.29 7.11
N GLU A 116 5.03 17.40 5.79
CA GLU A 116 3.85 17.07 5.01
C GLU A 116 3.86 15.58 4.64
N LYS A 117 3.54 14.73 5.60
CA LYS A 117 3.45 13.27 5.40
C LYS A 117 2.04 12.80 5.74
N LYS A 118 1.47 11.99 4.87
CA LYS A 118 0.08 11.50 5.02
C LYS A 118 0.00 10.02 4.63
N CYS A 119 -0.96 9.37 5.25
CA CYS A 119 -1.30 7.98 4.95
C CYS A 119 -2.81 7.82 4.89
N LYS A 120 -3.28 6.93 4.03
CA LYS A 120 -4.69 6.57 3.98
C LYS A 120 -4.85 5.05 4.09
N LEU A 121 -6.06 4.63 4.42
CA LEU A 121 -6.49 3.24 4.34
C LEU A 121 -7.28 3.09 3.05
N GLY A 122 -6.80 2.23 2.16
CA GLY A 122 -7.45 1.94 0.90
C GLY A 122 -8.00 0.52 0.88
N PHE A 123 -9.16 0.35 0.25
CA PHE A 123 -9.83 -0.95 0.15
C PHE A 123 -10.13 -1.25 -1.30
N VAL A 124 -9.74 -2.43 -1.74
CA VAL A 124 -9.85 -2.86 -3.13
C VAL A 124 -10.76 -4.08 -3.22
N GLU A 125 -11.79 -3.96 -4.04
CA GLU A 125 -12.68 -5.04 -4.38
C GLU A 125 -12.04 -5.88 -5.48
N ILE A 126 -11.92 -7.19 -5.25
CA ILE A 126 -11.30 -8.11 -6.21
C ILE A 126 -12.30 -9.08 -6.82
N LEU A 127 -13.48 -9.22 -6.19
CA LEU A 127 -14.55 -10.08 -6.68
C LEU A 127 -15.82 -9.28 -6.88
N ASP A 128 -16.52 -9.56 -7.98
CA ASP A 128 -17.86 -9.07 -8.24
C ASP A 128 -18.73 -10.27 -8.57
N ASN A 129 -19.74 -10.54 -7.73
CA ASN A 129 -20.62 -11.72 -7.86
C ASN A 129 -19.83 -13.04 -8.01
N ALA A 130 -18.82 -13.24 -7.15
CA ALA A 130 -17.92 -14.39 -7.11
C ALA A 130 -17.04 -14.55 -8.37
N VAL A 131 -16.91 -13.51 -9.19
CA VAL A 131 -16.04 -13.47 -10.36
C VAL A 131 -14.92 -12.44 -10.13
N LEU A 132 -13.69 -12.79 -10.50
CA LEU A 132 -12.56 -11.86 -10.40
C LEU A 132 -12.80 -10.64 -11.28
N ILE A 133 -12.61 -9.46 -10.70
CA ILE A 133 -12.64 -8.21 -11.42
C ILE A 133 -11.40 -8.13 -12.30
N ASP A 134 -11.52 -7.54 -13.50
CA ASP A 134 -10.42 -7.38 -14.42
C ASP A 134 -9.25 -6.64 -13.75
N ALA A 135 -8.05 -7.16 -13.92
CA ALA A 135 -6.84 -6.64 -13.26
C ALA A 135 -6.56 -5.19 -13.65
N SER A 136 -6.86 -4.78 -14.88
CA SER A 136 -6.67 -3.39 -15.32
C SER A 136 -7.59 -2.43 -14.56
N ILE A 137 -8.80 -2.85 -14.25
CA ILE A 137 -9.76 -2.06 -13.46
C ILE A 137 -9.26 -1.91 -12.03
N ILE A 138 -8.78 -2.99 -11.43
CA ILE A 138 -8.23 -2.97 -10.07
C ILE A 138 -7.03 -2.04 -10.00
N SER A 139 -6.07 -2.19 -10.92
CA SER A 139 -4.88 -1.34 -10.98
C SER A 139 -5.24 0.14 -11.11
N LYS A 140 -6.14 0.48 -12.03
CA LYS A 140 -6.61 1.85 -12.23
C LYS A 140 -7.23 2.43 -10.96
N SER A 141 -8.02 1.63 -10.26
CA SER A 141 -8.62 2.01 -8.97
C SER A 141 -7.55 2.35 -7.93
N ILE A 142 -6.48 1.55 -7.84
CA ILE A 142 -5.40 1.76 -6.90
C ILE A 142 -4.64 3.06 -7.20
N PHE A 143 -4.25 3.30 -8.45
CA PHE A 143 -3.58 4.53 -8.84
C PHE A 143 -4.45 5.76 -8.53
N LYS A 144 -5.74 5.65 -8.78
CA LYS A 144 -6.69 6.74 -8.49
C LYS A 144 -6.75 7.08 -7.00
N LYS A 145 -6.57 6.11 -6.12
CA LYS A 145 -6.56 6.33 -4.66
C LYS A 145 -5.36 7.16 -4.21
N LEU A 146 -4.25 7.11 -4.92
CA LEU A 146 -2.99 7.77 -4.57
C LEU A 146 -2.91 9.23 -5.05
N ILE A 147 -3.65 9.57 -6.06
CA ILE A 147 -3.57 10.89 -6.73
C ILE A 147 -4.41 11.97 -6.03
#